data_fea6c948d695eef2d1f23f92dd0e9193
#
_entry.id   fea6c948d695eef2d1f23f92dd0e9193
#
_cell.length_a   1.000
_cell.length_b   1.000
_cell.length_c   1.000
_cell.angle_alpha   90.00
_cell.angle_beta   90.00
_cell.angle_gamma   90.00
#
_symmetry.space_group_name_H-M   'P 1'
#
loop_
_entity.id
_entity.type
_entity.pdbx_description
1 polymer ?
#
loop_
_entity_poly.entity_id
_entity_poly.type
_entity_poly.pdbx_seq_one_letter_code
_entity_poly.pdbx_strand_id
1 'polypeptide(L)'
;MRTSLLALCAFLFAAQASAQTTIQRDPQLAKAVANVSSDSLRSYINKLVSFGTRHTMSSPTDPKRGIGAAREWVVQKFREFGKAAEGRMNAFVDTVTLQPDGRRVDAATLLGNAMGILKGTDPADDRVYIISGHIDSRVTDVMNRNAEAPGANDDGSGVAAVLECARVLSAMKFPATIFFVAVAGEEQSLLGSTYLANKAKAANWNIDAVLNNDIMGSNNSNETAIIDNTKLRVFSEAFSVQDTGRAFQNIRNLGLENDGRPRQLARYVKEVGERYVDNLQVMLIYRNDRFLRGGDHTSFVNKGYTAVRLTEMNENFNHQHQDLRTDKGVVYGDLPEFMDFEYLRKNTAVNLSVLASLASAPSVPQDVKVETRNLTNSTQLAWKVPKVGKPKGYYVLLRETTSAVWQKKFFTPETSISLPYSKDNYFFAVQAVSENGFESLMVVPTPAR
;
A
#
# COMPACT_ATOMS: atom_id res chain seq x y z
N MET A 1 11.56 6.99 -80.38
CA MET A 1 10.59 7.29 -79.29
C MET A 1 10.84 6.30 -78.11
N ARG A 2 11.51 6.79 -77.09
CA ARG A 2 11.77 6.03 -75.89
C ARG A 2 10.99 6.71 -74.74
N THR A 3 9.94 6.13 -74.27
CA THR A 3 9.16 6.56 -73.11
C THR A 3 9.80 6.04 -71.86
N SER A 4 10.36 6.93 -71.04
CA SER A 4 10.89 6.62 -69.73
C SER A 4 9.73 6.63 -68.71
N LEU A 5 9.44 5.50 -68.08
CA LEU A 5 8.54 5.38 -66.95
C LEU A 5 9.29 5.78 -65.68
N LEU A 6 8.96 6.92 -65.09
CA LEU A 6 9.39 7.30 -63.74
C LEU A 6 8.47 6.60 -62.71
N ALA A 7 9.01 5.63 -62.00
CA ALA A 7 8.34 5.03 -60.84
C ALA A 7 8.51 5.94 -59.61
N LEU A 8 7.44 6.59 -59.20
CA LEU A 8 7.39 7.42 -58.00
C LEU A 8 7.13 6.48 -56.79
N CYS A 9 8.19 6.10 -56.07
CA CYS A 9 8.06 5.39 -54.80
C CYS A 9 7.60 6.39 -53.72
N ALA A 10 6.29 6.44 -53.44
CA ALA A 10 5.76 7.16 -52.30
C ALA A 10 6.04 6.35 -51.04
N PHE A 11 7.03 6.75 -50.25
CA PHE A 11 7.22 6.30 -48.89
C PHE A 11 6.11 6.90 -48.04
N LEU A 12 5.06 6.12 -47.77
CA LEU A 12 4.09 6.43 -46.74
C LEU A 12 4.75 6.24 -45.35
N PHE A 13 5.27 7.31 -44.79
CA PHE A 13 5.54 7.41 -43.38
C PHE A 13 4.17 7.42 -42.67
N ALA A 14 3.71 6.26 -42.21
CA ALA A 14 2.64 6.19 -41.26
C ALA A 14 3.15 6.81 -39.93
N ALA A 15 2.88 8.08 -39.74
CA ALA A 15 3.03 8.70 -38.42
C ALA A 15 2.06 7.97 -37.50
N GLN A 16 2.57 7.05 -36.68
CA GLN A 16 1.79 6.48 -35.57
C GLN A 16 1.50 7.63 -34.63
N ALA A 17 0.28 8.16 -34.72
CA ALA A 17 -0.22 9.08 -33.71
C ALA A 17 -0.27 8.34 -32.39
N SER A 18 0.68 8.60 -31.49
CA SER A 18 0.70 8.06 -30.13
C SER A 18 -0.43 8.73 -29.35
N ALA A 19 -1.66 8.21 -29.49
CA ALA A 19 -2.80 8.68 -28.73
C ALA A 19 -2.65 8.27 -27.26
N GLN A 20 -3.05 9.18 -26.34
CA GLN A 20 -3.14 8.84 -24.93
C GLN A 20 -4.16 7.71 -24.74
N THR A 21 -3.78 6.70 -23.95
CA THR A 21 -4.62 5.53 -23.72
C THR A 21 -5.74 5.85 -22.74
N THR A 22 -6.97 5.43 -23.04
CA THR A 22 -8.08 5.45 -22.09
C THR A 22 -8.00 4.23 -21.18
N ILE A 23 -8.01 4.45 -19.87
CA ILE A 23 -7.99 3.41 -18.84
C ILE A 23 -9.42 3.15 -18.38
N GLN A 24 -9.81 1.89 -18.30
CA GLN A 24 -11.14 1.47 -17.85
C GLN A 24 -11.06 0.73 -16.52
N ARG A 25 -12.18 0.72 -15.78
CA ARG A 25 -12.35 -0.10 -14.57
C ARG A 25 -12.57 -1.56 -14.99
N ASP A 26 -11.88 -2.50 -14.33
CA ASP A 26 -12.23 -3.92 -14.44
C ASP A 26 -13.57 -4.17 -13.72
N PRO A 27 -14.57 -4.81 -14.37
CA PRO A 27 -15.91 -4.97 -13.79
C PRO A 27 -15.92 -5.89 -12.55
N GLN A 28 -15.05 -6.91 -12.49
CA GLN A 28 -14.99 -7.83 -11.34
C GLN A 28 -14.40 -7.12 -10.13
N LEU A 29 -13.34 -6.35 -10.34
CA LEU A 29 -12.76 -5.54 -9.28
C LEU A 29 -13.71 -4.42 -8.82
N ALA A 30 -14.42 -3.76 -9.74
CA ALA A 30 -15.42 -2.76 -9.39
C ALA A 30 -16.54 -3.37 -8.50
N LYS A 31 -16.97 -4.59 -8.80
CA LYS A 31 -17.92 -5.35 -7.97
C LYS A 31 -17.33 -5.70 -6.60
N ALA A 32 -16.07 -6.11 -6.55
CA ALA A 32 -15.38 -6.40 -5.28
C ALA A 32 -15.27 -5.13 -4.41
N VAL A 33 -14.91 -4.00 -5.00
CA VAL A 33 -14.86 -2.70 -4.31
C VAL A 33 -16.25 -2.31 -3.76
N ALA A 34 -17.31 -2.53 -4.52
CA ALA A 34 -18.69 -2.26 -4.09
C ALA A 34 -19.15 -3.18 -2.92
N ASN A 35 -18.49 -4.33 -2.72
CA ASN A 35 -18.79 -5.26 -1.62
C ASN A 35 -18.10 -4.88 -0.29
N VAL A 36 -17.28 -3.84 -0.26
CA VAL A 36 -16.72 -3.30 1.00
C VAL A 36 -17.86 -2.67 1.80
N SER A 37 -18.06 -3.16 3.03
CA SER A 37 -19.23 -2.86 3.86
C SER A 37 -18.89 -2.03 5.08
N SER A 38 -19.51 -0.86 5.23
CA SER A 38 -19.42 -0.03 6.44
C SER A 38 -19.98 -0.74 7.67
N ASP A 39 -21.03 -1.58 7.50
CA ASP A 39 -21.59 -2.37 8.62
C ASP A 39 -20.63 -3.46 9.10
N SER A 40 -19.93 -4.14 8.18
CA SER A 40 -18.88 -5.09 8.55
C SER A 40 -17.76 -4.40 9.31
N LEU A 41 -17.28 -3.27 8.81
CA LEU A 41 -16.24 -2.47 9.47
C LEU A 41 -16.66 -2.03 10.87
N ARG A 42 -17.88 -1.52 11.03
CA ARG A 42 -18.47 -1.16 12.34
C ARG A 42 -18.51 -2.37 13.28
N SER A 43 -18.91 -3.52 12.78
CA SER A 43 -18.96 -4.75 13.57
C SER A 43 -17.57 -5.18 14.07
N TYR A 44 -16.55 -5.08 13.22
CA TYR A 44 -15.17 -5.40 13.59
C TYR A 44 -14.63 -4.43 14.64
N ILE A 45 -14.83 -3.12 14.45
CA ILE A 45 -14.44 -2.10 15.43
C ILE A 45 -15.10 -2.37 16.80
N ASN A 46 -16.43 -2.55 16.85
CA ASN A 46 -17.14 -2.82 18.07
C ASN A 46 -16.62 -4.07 18.78
N LYS A 47 -16.25 -5.10 18.03
CA LYS A 47 -15.65 -6.30 18.60
C LYS A 47 -14.25 -6.06 19.15
N LEU A 48 -13.39 -5.32 18.41
CA LEU A 48 -12.05 -4.97 18.88
C LEU A 48 -12.11 -4.14 20.17
N VAL A 49 -12.98 -3.15 20.23
CA VAL A 49 -13.23 -2.32 21.41
C VAL A 49 -13.71 -3.17 22.60
N SER A 50 -14.54 -4.18 22.37
CA SER A 50 -15.09 -5.03 23.43
C SER A 50 -14.04 -5.86 24.20
N PHE A 51 -12.78 -5.91 23.73
CA PHE A 51 -11.68 -6.52 24.48
C PHE A 51 -11.13 -5.61 25.59
N GLY A 52 -11.66 -4.41 25.77
CA GLY A 52 -11.37 -3.46 26.84
C GLY A 52 -10.00 -2.78 26.70
N THR A 53 -8.94 -3.54 26.55
CA THR A 53 -7.60 -3.09 26.16
C THR A 53 -7.02 -4.09 25.18
N ARG A 54 -6.18 -3.59 24.28
CA ARG A 54 -5.34 -4.43 23.41
C ARG A 54 -3.87 -4.08 23.58
N HIS A 55 -3.52 -3.46 24.72
CA HIS A 55 -2.12 -3.12 25.02
C HIS A 55 -1.21 -4.33 24.78
N THR A 56 -0.08 -4.15 24.12
CA THR A 56 0.86 -5.23 23.72
C THR A 56 1.22 -6.18 24.87
N MET A 57 1.39 -5.64 26.09
CA MET A 57 1.73 -6.41 27.28
C MET A 57 0.50 -6.71 28.17
N SER A 58 -0.73 -6.54 27.68
CA SER A 58 -1.94 -7.02 28.37
C SER A 58 -2.01 -8.55 28.31
N SER A 59 -3.03 -9.16 28.94
CA SER A 59 -3.12 -10.61 29.03
C SER A 59 -3.00 -11.32 27.67
N PRO A 60 -2.04 -12.25 27.50
CA PRO A 60 -1.91 -13.05 26.29
C PRO A 60 -2.86 -14.24 26.25
N THR A 61 -3.54 -14.58 27.36
CA THR A 61 -4.30 -15.84 27.55
C THR A 61 -5.73 -15.67 28.05
N ASP A 62 -6.13 -14.48 28.50
CA ASP A 62 -7.53 -14.21 28.83
C ASP A 62 -8.40 -14.32 27.58
N PRO A 63 -9.46 -15.13 27.52
CA PRO A 63 -10.27 -15.34 26.34
C PRO A 63 -11.23 -14.19 26.01
N LYS A 64 -11.39 -13.22 26.93
CA LYS A 64 -12.37 -12.12 26.79
C LYS A 64 -11.74 -10.73 26.75
N ARG A 65 -10.53 -10.55 27.30
CA ARG A 65 -9.88 -9.25 27.45
C ARG A 65 -8.41 -9.32 27.02
N GLY A 66 -7.91 -8.23 26.48
CA GLY A 66 -6.49 -8.05 26.17
C GLY A 66 -6.08 -8.50 24.77
N ILE A 67 -4.77 -8.36 24.53
CA ILE A 67 -4.16 -8.60 23.21
C ILE A 67 -4.31 -10.05 22.74
N GLY A 68 -4.27 -11.01 23.67
CA GLY A 68 -4.45 -12.43 23.37
C GLY A 68 -5.80 -12.73 22.75
N ALA A 69 -6.89 -12.30 23.42
CA ALA A 69 -8.25 -12.48 22.92
C ALA A 69 -8.46 -11.81 21.55
N ALA A 70 -7.90 -10.60 21.37
CA ALA A 70 -8.04 -9.85 20.12
C ALA A 70 -7.35 -10.56 18.94
N ARG A 71 -6.10 -10.99 19.11
CA ARG A 71 -5.34 -11.66 18.02
C ARG A 71 -5.96 -13.01 17.65
N GLU A 72 -6.42 -13.80 18.63
CA GLU A 72 -7.09 -15.07 18.35
C GLU A 72 -8.41 -14.86 17.58
N TRP A 73 -9.18 -13.83 17.95
CA TRP A 73 -10.40 -13.48 17.23
C TRP A 73 -10.11 -13.05 15.78
N VAL A 74 -9.06 -12.26 15.54
CA VAL A 74 -8.64 -11.89 14.17
C VAL A 74 -8.27 -13.13 13.35
N VAL A 75 -7.48 -14.05 13.91
CA VAL A 75 -7.13 -15.31 13.25
C VAL A 75 -8.37 -16.15 12.95
N GLN A 76 -9.33 -16.21 13.88
CA GLN A 76 -10.60 -16.89 13.66
C GLN A 76 -11.36 -16.27 12.50
N LYS A 77 -11.39 -14.93 12.37
CA LYS A 77 -12.00 -14.25 11.21
C LYS A 77 -11.31 -14.62 9.91
N PHE A 78 -9.98 -14.63 9.85
CA PHE A 78 -9.27 -15.09 8.66
C PHE A 78 -9.62 -16.54 8.30
N ARG A 79 -9.77 -17.44 9.27
CA ARG A 79 -10.22 -18.82 9.03
C ARG A 79 -11.65 -18.88 8.50
N GLU A 80 -12.55 -18.05 9.01
CA GLU A 80 -13.94 -17.92 8.52
C GLU A 80 -13.97 -17.46 7.06
N PHE A 81 -13.24 -16.40 6.73
CA PHE A 81 -13.15 -15.86 5.36
C PHE A 81 -12.44 -16.84 4.42
N GLY A 82 -11.45 -17.56 4.93
CA GLY A 82 -10.70 -18.58 4.21
C GLY A 82 -11.55 -19.75 3.68
N LYS A 83 -12.78 -19.94 4.20
CA LYS A 83 -13.72 -20.95 3.66
C LYS A 83 -14.04 -20.67 2.18
N ALA A 84 -14.09 -19.41 1.77
CA ALA A 84 -14.30 -18.99 0.39
C ALA A 84 -13.04 -19.12 -0.50
N ALA A 85 -11.88 -19.34 0.11
CA ALA A 85 -10.58 -19.38 -0.58
C ALA A 85 -10.20 -20.77 -1.15
N GLU A 86 -11.09 -21.77 -1.06
CA GLU A 86 -10.85 -23.11 -1.59
C GLU A 86 -9.52 -23.73 -1.10
N GLY A 87 -9.22 -23.55 0.21
CA GLY A 87 -8.00 -24.06 0.86
C GLY A 87 -6.73 -23.20 0.66
N ARG A 88 -6.81 -22.07 -0.05
CA ARG A 88 -5.66 -21.19 -0.26
C ARG A 88 -5.35 -20.25 0.91
N MET A 89 -6.27 -20.07 1.87
CA MET A 89 -6.07 -19.22 3.04
C MET A 89 -5.49 -20.02 4.21
N ASN A 90 -4.33 -19.62 4.69
CA ASN A 90 -3.74 -20.09 5.94
C ASN A 90 -3.81 -18.97 6.99
N ALA A 91 -4.22 -19.29 8.24
CA ALA A 91 -4.37 -18.30 9.30
C ALA A 91 -3.83 -18.81 10.65
N PHE A 92 -2.91 -18.02 11.23
CA PHE A 92 -2.21 -18.35 12.48
C PHE A 92 -1.70 -17.08 13.17
N VAL A 93 -1.27 -17.23 14.44
CA VAL A 93 -0.51 -16.19 15.14
C VAL A 93 0.98 -16.48 14.96
N ASP A 94 1.71 -15.53 14.40
CA ASP A 94 3.17 -15.58 14.25
C ASP A 94 3.82 -14.93 15.48
N THR A 95 4.49 -15.72 16.31
CA THR A 95 4.92 -15.30 17.64
C THR A 95 6.43 -15.25 17.83
N VAL A 96 6.85 -14.34 18.73
CA VAL A 96 8.22 -14.25 19.25
C VAL A 96 8.19 -13.81 20.71
N THR A 97 9.09 -14.36 21.52
CA THR A 97 9.26 -13.89 22.91
C THR A 97 10.25 -12.74 22.96
N LEU A 98 9.74 -11.57 23.38
CA LEU A 98 10.57 -10.39 23.64
C LEU A 98 11.15 -10.45 25.04
N GLN A 99 12.38 -9.98 25.22
CA GLN A 99 12.99 -9.75 26.51
C GLN A 99 12.79 -8.29 26.95
N PRO A 100 12.83 -8.00 28.26
CA PRO A 100 12.77 -6.64 28.75
C PRO A 100 13.85 -5.77 28.13
N ASP A 101 13.49 -4.57 27.69
CA ASP A 101 14.39 -3.58 27.08
C ASP A 101 14.64 -2.35 27.99
N GLY A 102 14.03 -2.32 29.17
CA GLY A 102 14.13 -1.21 30.12
C GLY A 102 13.41 0.07 29.68
N ARG A 103 12.63 0.03 28.58
CA ARG A 103 11.93 1.20 28.03
C ARG A 103 10.44 0.94 27.76
N ARG A 104 10.14 0.11 26.78
CA ARG A 104 8.78 -0.18 26.29
C ARG A 104 8.34 -1.61 26.58
N VAL A 105 9.26 -2.48 26.95
CA VAL A 105 9.03 -3.86 27.37
C VAL A 105 9.68 -4.04 28.75
N ASP A 106 8.88 -4.14 29.80
CA ASP A 106 9.33 -4.24 31.19
C ASP A 106 9.36 -5.69 31.73
N ALA A 107 8.75 -6.62 31.00
CA ALA A 107 8.73 -8.05 31.33
C ALA A 107 8.81 -8.90 30.06
N ALA A 108 9.25 -10.16 30.21
CA ALA A 108 9.25 -11.11 29.08
C ALA A 108 7.82 -11.21 28.52
N THR A 109 7.67 -10.91 27.22
CA THR A 109 6.36 -10.74 26.58
C THR A 109 6.27 -11.59 25.32
N LEU A 110 5.18 -12.36 25.18
CA LEU A 110 4.86 -13.10 23.97
C LEU A 110 4.19 -12.15 22.96
N LEU A 111 4.99 -11.56 22.08
CA LEU A 111 4.50 -10.79 20.94
C LEU A 111 3.89 -11.74 19.89
N GLY A 112 2.80 -11.34 19.22
CA GLY A 112 2.17 -12.18 18.20
C GLY A 112 1.41 -11.36 17.17
N ASN A 113 1.83 -11.45 15.91
CA ASN A 113 1.11 -10.89 14.76
C ASN A 113 0.03 -11.88 14.30
N ALA A 114 -1.21 -11.43 14.14
CA ALA A 114 -2.25 -12.27 13.55
C ALA A 114 -2.12 -12.23 12.01
N MET A 115 -1.88 -13.40 11.41
CA MET A 115 -1.57 -13.55 10.00
C MET A 115 -2.69 -14.28 9.28
N GLY A 116 -3.13 -13.75 8.13
CA GLY A 116 -3.92 -14.44 7.11
C GLY A 116 -3.17 -14.42 5.79
N ILE A 117 -2.83 -15.58 5.24
CA ILE A 117 -2.07 -15.72 4.00
C ILE A 117 -2.95 -16.32 2.92
N LEU A 118 -3.35 -15.52 1.96
CA LEU A 118 -4.06 -15.96 0.77
C LEU A 118 -3.02 -16.30 -0.32
N LYS A 119 -2.73 -17.60 -0.47
CA LYS A 119 -1.73 -18.09 -1.42
C LYS A 119 -2.16 -17.81 -2.86
N GLY A 120 -1.22 -17.33 -3.66
CA GLY A 120 -1.38 -17.13 -5.10
C GLY A 120 -1.64 -18.43 -5.85
N THR A 121 -2.23 -18.31 -7.02
CA THR A 121 -2.59 -19.45 -7.88
C THR A 121 -1.48 -19.83 -8.87
N ASP A 122 -0.53 -18.94 -9.13
CA ASP A 122 0.62 -19.21 -9.98
C ASP A 122 1.82 -19.64 -9.14
N PRO A 123 2.27 -20.90 -9.22
CA PRO A 123 3.42 -21.37 -8.46
C PRO A 123 4.76 -20.72 -8.87
N ALA A 124 4.81 -20.08 -10.04
CA ALA A 124 5.99 -19.35 -10.51
C ALA A 124 6.02 -17.91 -9.98
N ASP A 125 4.92 -17.42 -9.40
CA ASP A 125 4.83 -16.07 -8.85
C ASP A 125 5.09 -16.09 -7.33
N ASP A 126 6.30 -15.74 -6.94
CA ASP A 126 6.73 -15.66 -5.54
C ASP A 126 6.49 -14.28 -4.90
N ARG A 127 5.84 -13.34 -5.62
CA ARG A 127 5.54 -12.01 -5.12
C ARG A 127 4.53 -12.06 -3.97
N VAL A 128 4.80 -11.23 -2.97
CA VAL A 128 3.95 -11.05 -1.79
C VAL A 128 3.52 -9.58 -1.70
N TYR A 129 2.23 -9.36 -1.56
CA TYR A 129 1.63 -8.06 -1.25
C TYR A 129 1.08 -8.09 0.17
N ILE A 130 1.38 -7.09 0.98
CA ILE A 130 0.97 -7.02 2.38
C ILE A 130 0.02 -5.86 2.60
N ILE A 131 -1.07 -6.11 3.32
CA ILE A 131 -1.86 -5.09 3.99
C ILE A 131 -1.72 -5.30 5.50
N SER A 132 -1.46 -4.21 6.23
CA SER A 132 -1.32 -4.24 7.68
C SER A 132 -2.07 -3.10 8.37
N GLY A 133 -2.44 -3.35 9.62
CA GLY A 133 -2.87 -2.40 10.62
C GLY A 133 -2.43 -2.95 11.98
N HIS A 134 -2.20 -2.10 13.00
CA HIS A 134 -1.74 -2.61 14.28
C HIS A 134 -2.89 -2.96 15.22
N ILE A 135 -2.78 -4.12 15.87
CA ILE A 135 -3.85 -4.64 16.71
C ILE A 135 -3.81 -4.06 18.13
N ASP A 136 -2.64 -3.63 18.58
CA ASP A 136 -2.50 -3.07 19.92
C ASP A 136 -3.11 -1.65 20.02
N SER A 137 -3.47 -1.27 21.25
CA SER A 137 -4.02 0.02 21.61
C SER A 137 -3.44 0.49 22.92
N ARG A 138 -3.49 1.80 23.19
CA ARG A 138 -2.97 2.39 24.43
C ARG A 138 -3.82 3.57 24.92
N VAL A 139 -3.58 3.94 26.16
CA VAL A 139 -4.00 5.22 26.76
C VAL A 139 -2.83 6.20 26.81
N THR A 140 -2.99 7.33 27.51
CA THR A 140 -1.96 8.36 27.65
C THR A 140 -0.63 7.80 28.17
N ASP A 141 -0.67 7.03 29.25
CA ASP A 141 0.50 6.28 29.74
C ASP A 141 0.71 5.02 28.89
N VAL A 142 1.74 5.06 28.06
CA VAL A 142 2.10 3.98 27.14
C VAL A 142 2.47 2.66 27.82
N MET A 143 2.73 2.65 29.14
CA MET A 143 3.01 1.45 29.91
C MET A 143 1.80 0.92 30.69
N ASN A 144 0.68 1.64 30.66
CA ASN A 144 -0.54 1.23 31.37
C ASN A 144 -1.31 0.16 30.57
N ARG A 145 -0.99 -1.10 30.85
CA ARG A 145 -1.60 -2.27 30.22
C ARG A 145 -2.98 -2.65 30.76
N ASN A 146 -3.45 -2.00 31.83
CA ASN A 146 -4.66 -2.39 32.56
C ASN A 146 -5.86 -1.45 32.28
N ALA A 147 -5.60 -0.19 31.94
CA ALA A 147 -6.65 0.78 31.65
C ALA A 147 -7.51 0.36 30.44
N GLU A 148 -8.75 0.87 30.41
CA GLU A 148 -9.59 0.76 29.22
C GLU A 148 -8.97 1.59 28.08
N ALA A 149 -8.57 0.89 27.03
CA ALA A 149 -7.96 1.45 25.83
C ALA A 149 -8.71 0.95 24.59
N PRO A 150 -9.88 1.54 24.27
CA PRO A 150 -10.74 1.06 23.21
C PRO A 150 -10.05 1.01 21.85
N GLY A 151 -9.24 2.05 21.50
CA GLY A 151 -8.48 2.10 20.25
C GLY A 151 -9.37 1.84 19.04
N ALA A 152 -10.50 2.55 18.94
CA ALA A 152 -11.45 2.32 17.85
C ALA A 152 -10.88 2.75 16.49
N ASN A 153 -10.23 3.92 16.47
CA ASN A 153 -9.57 4.47 15.30
C ASN A 153 -8.08 4.12 15.27
N ASP A 154 -7.38 4.19 16.39
CA ASP A 154 -5.96 3.89 16.60
C ASP A 154 -5.77 2.53 17.33
N ASP A 155 -5.55 1.38 16.66
CA ASP A 155 -5.71 1.23 15.22
C ASP A 155 -6.72 0.11 14.90
N GLY A 156 -7.84 0.14 15.62
CA GLY A 156 -8.98 -0.72 15.26
C GLY A 156 -9.42 -0.50 13.81
N SER A 157 -9.25 0.73 13.28
CA SER A 157 -9.62 1.08 11.92
C SER A 157 -8.75 0.39 10.87
N GLY A 158 -7.44 0.36 11.06
CA GLY A 158 -6.53 -0.37 10.16
C GLY A 158 -6.76 -1.88 10.23
N VAL A 159 -6.94 -2.44 11.43
CA VAL A 159 -7.28 -3.88 11.57
C VAL A 159 -8.61 -4.22 10.89
N ALA A 160 -9.63 -3.36 11.03
CA ALA A 160 -10.91 -3.56 10.36
C ALA A 160 -10.77 -3.51 8.83
N ALA A 161 -9.95 -2.59 8.29
CA ALA A 161 -9.63 -2.55 6.86
C ALA A 161 -8.93 -3.83 6.37
N VAL A 162 -7.97 -4.37 7.16
CA VAL A 162 -7.30 -5.65 6.87
C VAL A 162 -8.31 -6.81 6.83
N LEU A 163 -9.21 -6.89 7.83
CA LEU A 163 -10.25 -7.93 7.90
C LEU A 163 -11.22 -7.84 6.73
N GLU A 164 -11.66 -6.64 6.38
CA GLU A 164 -12.62 -6.44 5.29
C GLU A 164 -12.01 -6.74 3.92
N CYS A 165 -10.74 -6.35 3.70
CA CYS A 165 -9.99 -6.77 2.51
C CYS A 165 -9.86 -8.29 2.44
N ALA A 166 -9.55 -8.97 3.57
CA ALA A 166 -9.48 -10.43 3.61
C ALA A 166 -10.83 -11.07 3.29
N ARG A 167 -11.94 -10.55 3.83
CA ARG A 167 -13.29 -11.05 3.58
C ARG A 167 -13.65 -11.01 2.10
N VAL A 168 -13.41 -9.89 1.45
CA VAL A 168 -13.80 -9.70 0.04
C VAL A 168 -12.85 -10.45 -0.90
N LEU A 169 -11.53 -10.36 -0.68
CA LEU A 169 -10.53 -10.91 -1.60
C LEU A 169 -10.38 -12.44 -1.48
N SER A 170 -10.80 -13.07 -0.37
CA SER A 170 -10.69 -14.53 -0.20
C SER A 170 -11.41 -15.33 -1.27
N ALA A 171 -12.52 -14.82 -1.81
CA ALA A 171 -13.27 -15.46 -2.88
C ALA A 171 -12.66 -15.25 -4.28
N MET A 172 -11.65 -14.41 -4.40
CA MET A 172 -10.99 -14.09 -5.68
C MET A 172 -9.72 -14.94 -5.87
N LYS A 173 -9.27 -15.05 -7.11
CA LYS A 173 -8.03 -15.75 -7.49
C LYS A 173 -7.02 -14.77 -8.04
N PHE A 174 -5.83 -14.77 -7.47
CA PHE A 174 -4.72 -13.90 -7.87
C PHE A 174 -3.49 -14.74 -8.19
N PRO A 175 -2.69 -14.42 -9.22
CA PRO A 175 -1.40 -15.07 -9.44
C PRO A 175 -0.48 -14.96 -8.21
N ALA A 176 -0.31 -13.77 -7.66
CA ALA A 176 0.55 -13.49 -6.51
C ALA A 176 -0.13 -13.73 -5.15
N THR A 177 0.66 -13.84 -4.11
CA THR A 177 0.21 -14.07 -2.72
C THR A 177 -0.12 -12.74 -2.01
N ILE A 178 -1.18 -12.74 -1.20
CA ILE A 178 -1.55 -11.59 -0.36
C ILE A 178 -1.47 -12.00 1.12
N PHE A 179 -0.80 -11.17 1.93
CA PHE A 179 -0.76 -11.28 3.39
C PHE A 179 -1.65 -10.23 4.02
N PHE A 180 -2.56 -10.66 4.88
CA PHE A 180 -3.38 -9.83 5.75
C PHE A 180 -2.79 -9.90 7.16
N VAL A 181 -2.35 -8.79 7.72
CA VAL A 181 -1.58 -8.78 8.96
C VAL A 181 -2.14 -7.79 9.96
N ALA A 182 -2.58 -8.29 11.13
CA ALA A 182 -2.79 -7.44 12.28
C ALA A 182 -1.51 -7.48 13.14
N VAL A 183 -0.73 -6.41 13.08
CA VAL A 183 0.61 -6.28 13.68
C VAL A 183 0.49 -5.96 15.16
N ALA A 184 1.31 -6.53 16.02
CA ALA A 184 1.32 -6.23 17.46
C ALA A 184 2.54 -5.37 17.84
N GLY A 185 2.38 -4.52 18.86
CA GLY A 185 3.51 -3.76 19.42
C GLY A 185 3.97 -2.57 18.60
N GLU A 186 3.08 -1.96 17.83
CA GLU A 186 3.36 -0.67 17.18
C GLU A 186 3.63 0.39 18.24
N GLU A 187 2.73 0.49 19.22
CA GLU A 187 2.76 1.44 20.32
C GLU A 187 3.96 1.25 21.25
N GLN A 188 4.56 0.07 21.26
CA GLN A 188 5.80 -0.23 21.97
C GLN A 188 7.04 -0.12 21.05
N SER A 189 7.02 0.75 20.05
CA SER A 189 8.12 1.03 19.11
C SER A 189 8.25 0.01 17.97
N LEU A 190 7.15 -0.26 17.26
CA LEU A 190 7.11 -1.02 16.02
C LEU A 190 7.63 -2.47 16.15
N LEU A 191 7.38 -3.13 17.29
CA LEU A 191 8.02 -4.41 17.61
C LEU A 191 7.60 -5.52 16.64
N GLY A 192 6.31 -5.62 16.33
CA GLY A 192 5.76 -6.68 15.48
C GLY A 192 6.11 -6.51 14.00
N SER A 193 6.06 -5.30 13.49
CA SER A 193 6.48 -5.01 12.10
C SER A 193 7.99 -5.18 11.92
N THR A 194 8.78 -4.78 12.93
CA THR A 194 10.24 -5.00 12.93
C THR A 194 10.58 -6.49 12.93
N TYR A 195 9.89 -7.28 13.78
CA TYR A 195 10.03 -8.73 13.78
C TYR A 195 9.68 -9.33 12.41
N LEU A 196 8.53 -8.97 11.85
CA LEU A 196 8.07 -9.49 10.55
C LEU A 196 9.00 -9.09 9.40
N ALA A 197 9.44 -7.84 9.35
CA ALA A 197 10.38 -7.35 8.32
C ALA A 197 11.75 -8.04 8.43
N ASN A 198 12.27 -8.29 9.65
CA ASN A 198 13.49 -9.05 9.87
C ASN A 198 13.37 -10.50 9.40
N LYS A 199 12.26 -11.17 9.76
CA LYS A 199 11.94 -12.54 9.33
C LYS A 199 11.84 -12.64 7.82
N ALA A 200 11.12 -11.72 7.19
CA ALA A 200 10.99 -11.65 5.74
C ALA A 200 12.36 -11.48 5.05
N LYS A 201 13.20 -10.60 5.59
CA LYS A 201 14.56 -10.39 5.04
C LYS A 201 15.44 -11.63 5.18
N ALA A 202 15.41 -12.29 6.34
CA ALA A 202 16.18 -13.51 6.59
C ALA A 202 15.73 -14.68 5.71
N ALA A 203 14.42 -14.76 5.41
CA ALA A 203 13.83 -15.80 4.56
C ALA A 203 13.82 -15.41 3.06
N ASN A 204 14.36 -14.27 2.69
CA ASN A 204 14.37 -13.73 1.31
C ASN A 204 12.99 -13.68 0.66
N TRP A 205 11.96 -13.28 1.41
CA TRP A 205 10.63 -13.12 0.86
C TRP A 205 10.61 -12.00 -0.20
N ASN A 206 9.95 -12.25 -1.32
CA ASN A 206 9.78 -11.28 -2.39
C ASN A 206 8.58 -10.36 -2.12
N ILE A 207 8.69 -9.51 -1.07
CA ILE A 207 7.65 -8.53 -0.76
C ILE A 207 7.77 -7.38 -1.75
N ASP A 208 6.78 -7.25 -2.63
CA ASP A 208 6.76 -6.25 -3.71
C ASP A 208 6.09 -4.94 -3.29
N ALA A 209 5.07 -5.00 -2.40
CA ALA A 209 4.46 -3.82 -1.77
C ALA A 209 3.86 -4.12 -0.40
N VAL A 210 3.90 -3.11 0.50
CA VAL A 210 3.24 -3.09 1.82
C VAL A 210 2.36 -1.85 1.91
N LEU A 211 1.07 -2.05 2.19
CA LEU A 211 0.09 -1.01 2.50
C LEU A 211 -0.17 -1.03 4.00
N ASN A 212 0.46 -0.13 4.73
CA ASN A 212 0.23 0.02 6.16
C ASN A 212 -0.89 1.01 6.42
N ASN A 213 -1.87 0.61 7.20
CA ASN A 213 -3.03 1.41 7.58
C ASN A 213 -2.94 1.71 9.07
N ASP A 214 -3.14 2.96 9.43
CA ASP A 214 -3.03 3.40 10.80
C ASP A 214 -3.79 4.72 10.94
N ILE A 215 -4.84 4.74 11.76
CA ILE A 215 -5.88 5.77 11.88
C ILE A 215 -6.57 6.11 10.56
N MET A 216 -7.66 5.42 10.27
CA MET A 216 -8.32 5.44 8.95
C MET A 216 -9.76 5.96 8.98
N GLY A 217 -10.32 6.25 10.16
CA GLY A 217 -11.77 6.37 10.31
C GLY A 217 -12.29 7.67 10.90
N SER A 218 -11.46 8.65 11.32
CA SER A 218 -11.93 9.96 11.77
C SER A 218 -11.88 10.98 10.63
N ASN A 219 -12.86 11.88 10.58
CA ASN A 219 -12.99 12.87 9.52
C ASN A 219 -12.82 14.33 9.99
N ASN A 220 -12.51 14.54 11.28
CA ASN A 220 -12.44 15.88 11.88
C ASN A 220 -11.15 16.10 12.65
N SER A 221 -10.82 17.37 12.91
CA SER A 221 -9.71 17.76 13.77
C SER A 221 -10.22 18.53 15.01
N ASN A 222 -9.50 18.40 16.12
CA ASN A 222 -9.91 19.01 17.40
C ASN A 222 -9.60 20.51 17.53
N GLU A 223 -8.70 21.07 16.74
CA GLU A 223 -8.22 22.45 16.87
C GLU A 223 -8.72 23.36 15.75
N THR A 224 -9.33 22.77 14.73
CA THR A 224 -9.88 23.49 13.59
C THR A 224 -11.34 23.06 13.35
N ALA A 225 -12.07 23.85 12.60
CA ALA A 225 -13.45 23.50 12.22
C ALA A 225 -13.50 22.59 10.96
N ILE A 226 -12.39 21.89 10.63
CA ILE A 226 -12.30 21.09 9.42
C ILE A 226 -12.95 19.73 9.67
N ILE A 227 -13.91 19.40 8.81
CA ILE A 227 -14.52 18.06 8.67
C ILE A 227 -14.37 17.67 7.20
N ASP A 228 -13.63 16.60 6.90
CA ASP A 228 -13.37 16.17 5.53
C ASP A 228 -13.24 14.64 5.47
N ASN A 229 -14.18 13.99 4.80
CA ASN A 229 -14.17 12.55 4.50
C ASN A 229 -13.96 12.26 3.00
N THR A 230 -13.40 13.22 2.26
CA THR A 230 -13.14 13.12 0.83
C THR A 230 -11.67 13.01 0.47
N LYS A 231 -10.77 12.98 1.46
CA LYS A 231 -9.33 12.90 1.27
C LYS A 231 -8.69 11.84 2.15
N LEU A 232 -7.74 11.11 1.59
CA LEU A 232 -6.89 10.11 2.26
C LEU A 232 -5.42 10.48 2.04
N ARG A 233 -4.61 10.51 3.09
CA ARG A 233 -3.16 10.73 2.96
C ARG A 233 -2.44 9.43 2.67
N VAL A 234 -1.44 9.48 1.77
CA VAL A 234 -0.47 8.40 1.56
C VAL A 234 0.94 8.95 1.75
N PHE A 235 1.58 8.52 2.84
CA PHE A 235 2.96 8.86 3.13
C PHE A 235 3.91 7.89 2.43
N SER A 236 5.01 8.41 1.91
CA SER A 236 6.01 7.61 1.21
C SER A 236 7.40 8.20 1.34
N GLU A 237 8.41 7.35 1.45
CA GLU A 237 9.81 7.77 1.45
C GLU A 237 10.32 8.09 0.05
N ALA A 238 11.33 8.94 -0.04
CA ALA A 238 11.92 9.36 -1.32
C ALA A 238 12.78 8.24 -1.93
N PHE A 239 13.65 7.67 -1.12
CA PHE A 239 14.60 6.62 -1.50
C PHE A 239 14.84 5.67 -0.31
N SER A 240 15.38 4.49 -0.59
CA SER A 240 15.69 3.50 0.43
C SER A 240 16.91 3.92 1.25
N VAL A 241 16.94 3.54 2.52
CA VAL A 241 18.16 3.64 3.35
C VAL A 241 19.34 2.85 2.78
N GLN A 242 19.08 1.94 1.84
CA GLN A 242 20.10 1.16 1.13
C GLN A 242 20.70 1.92 -0.07
N ASP A 243 20.08 3.03 -0.49
CA ASP A 243 20.57 3.87 -1.58
C ASP A 243 21.74 4.72 -1.09
N THR A 244 22.94 4.16 -1.13
CA THR A 244 24.18 4.79 -0.68
C THR A 244 25.21 4.87 -1.82
N GLY A 245 26.26 5.66 -1.64
CA GLY A 245 27.38 5.72 -2.57
C GLY A 245 26.96 6.02 -4.01
N ARG A 246 27.29 5.12 -4.94
CA ARG A 246 27.00 5.30 -6.36
C ARG A 246 25.50 5.31 -6.70
N ALA A 247 24.68 4.54 -5.97
CA ALA A 247 23.23 4.53 -6.16
C ALA A 247 22.64 5.91 -5.84
N PHE A 248 23.01 6.50 -4.71
CA PHE A 248 22.58 7.85 -4.35
C PHE A 248 23.05 8.93 -5.34
N GLN A 249 24.31 8.84 -5.83
CA GLN A 249 24.82 9.75 -6.86
C GLN A 249 24.01 9.65 -8.15
N ASN A 250 23.61 8.46 -8.57
CA ASN A 250 22.78 8.27 -9.75
C ASN A 250 21.38 8.90 -9.56
N ILE A 251 20.76 8.73 -8.39
CA ILE A 251 19.47 9.37 -8.07
C ILE A 251 19.59 10.90 -8.25
N ARG A 252 20.61 11.50 -7.62
CA ARG A 252 20.86 12.94 -7.71
C ARG A 252 21.15 13.40 -9.15
N ASN A 253 22.00 12.68 -9.89
CA ASN A 253 22.41 13.07 -11.24
C ASN A 253 21.26 12.98 -12.25
N LEU A 254 20.25 12.17 -11.99
CA LEU A 254 19.09 11.97 -12.85
C LEU A 254 17.84 12.72 -12.33
N GLY A 255 17.94 13.46 -11.22
CA GLY A 255 16.81 14.19 -10.63
C GLY A 255 15.70 13.28 -10.09
N LEU A 256 16.05 12.07 -9.65
CA LEU A 256 15.09 11.01 -9.26
C LEU A 256 14.79 10.97 -7.74
N GLU A 257 15.00 12.06 -7.01
CA GLU A 257 14.80 12.14 -5.57
C GLU A 257 13.37 11.83 -5.15
N ASN A 258 12.41 12.02 -6.06
CA ASN A 258 10.99 11.72 -5.85
C ASN A 258 10.49 10.51 -6.65
N ASP A 259 11.39 9.63 -7.10
CA ASP A 259 11.06 8.50 -7.97
C ASP A 259 11.47 7.13 -7.42
N GLY A 260 11.82 7.06 -6.13
CA GLY A 260 12.02 5.81 -5.42
C GLY A 260 10.76 4.92 -5.42
N ARG A 261 10.94 3.63 -5.19
CA ARG A 261 9.83 2.65 -5.23
C ARG A 261 8.65 3.00 -4.30
N PRO A 262 8.84 3.50 -3.05
CA PRO A 262 7.71 3.92 -2.22
C PRO A 262 6.92 5.08 -2.85
N ARG A 263 7.60 6.04 -3.51
CA ARG A 263 6.92 7.13 -4.26
C ARG A 263 6.10 6.59 -5.42
N GLN A 264 6.62 5.60 -6.14
CA GLN A 264 5.87 4.96 -7.22
C GLN A 264 4.66 4.19 -6.68
N LEU A 265 4.79 3.50 -5.55
CA LEU A 265 3.67 2.85 -4.89
C LEU A 265 2.61 3.88 -4.44
N ALA A 266 3.01 5.01 -3.86
CA ALA A 266 2.08 6.07 -3.49
C ALA A 266 1.31 6.63 -4.71
N ARG A 267 1.99 6.86 -5.84
CA ARG A 267 1.35 7.26 -7.11
C ARG A 267 0.39 6.19 -7.62
N TYR A 268 0.77 4.93 -7.49
CA TYR A 268 -0.09 3.80 -7.85
C TYR A 268 -1.34 3.74 -6.97
N VAL A 269 -1.20 3.92 -5.66
CA VAL A 269 -2.35 4.02 -4.72
C VAL A 269 -3.28 5.14 -5.12
N LYS A 270 -2.74 6.31 -5.47
CA LYS A 270 -3.55 7.44 -5.95
C LYS A 270 -4.29 7.09 -7.24
N GLU A 271 -3.57 6.60 -8.23
CA GLU A 271 -4.15 6.36 -9.55
C GLU A 271 -5.22 5.25 -9.51
N VAL A 272 -4.91 4.11 -8.88
CA VAL A 272 -5.85 2.98 -8.80
C VAL A 272 -6.97 3.28 -7.80
N GLY A 273 -6.65 3.85 -6.64
CA GLY A 273 -7.65 4.21 -5.63
C GLY A 273 -8.70 5.15 -6.18
N GLU A 274 -8.29 6.26 -6.80
CA GLU A 274 -9.21 7.24 -7.41
C GLU A 274 -9.92 6.70 -8.66
N ARG A 275 -9.38 5.66 -9.30
CA ARG A 275 -10.06 4.96 -10.40
C ARG A 275 -11.27 4.16 -9.94
N TYR A 276 -11.21 3.55 -8.75
CA TYR A 276 -12.24 2.62 -8.28
C TYR A 276 -13.12 3.20 -7.16
N VAL A 277 -12.67 4.21 -6.43
CA VAL A 277 -13.38 4.79 -5.29
C VAL A 277 -13.82 6.20 -5.63
N ASP A 278 -15.13 6.39 -5.77
CA ASP A 278 -15.71 7.68 -6.06
C ASP A 278 -15.74 8.58 -4.80
N ASN A 279 -15.70 9.90 -5.01
CA ASN A 279 -15.73 10.91 -3.94
C ASN A 279 -14.64 10.70 -2.87
N LEU A 280 -13.42 10.36 -3.34
CA LEU A 280 -12.23 10.29 -2.50
C LEU A 280 -11.00 10.71 -3.31
N GLN A 281 -10.21 11.62 -2.77
CA GLN A 281 -8.93 12.06 -3.32
C GLN A 281 -7.79 11.50 -2.48
N VAL A 282 -6.82 10.84 -3.10
CA VAL A 282 -5.60 10.38 -2.44
C VAL A 282 -4.56 11.51 -2.48
N MET A 283 -4.18 11.98 -1.30
CA MET A 283 -3.20 13.04 -1.11
C MET A 283 -1.80 12.44 -0.97
N LEU A 284 -0.95 12.68 -1.96
CA LEU A 284 0.47 12.27 -1.90
C LEU A 284 1.23 13.13 -0.91
N ILE A 285 1.65 12.53 0.20
CA ILE A 285 2.46 13.22 1.21
C ILE A 285 3.90 12.73 1.06
N TYR A 286 4.75 13.59 0.52
CA TYR A 286 6.15 13.29 0.24
C TYR A 286 7.02 13.48 1.51
N ARG A 287 6.64 12.73 2.54
CA ARG A 287 7.34 12.53 3.81
C ARG A 287 7.29 11.05 4.15
N ASN A 288 8.24 10.58 4.93
CA ASN A 288 8.21 9.21 5.45
C ASN A 288 7.02 8.96 6.39
N ASP A 289 6.66 9.96 7.23
CA ASP A 289 5.47 9.94 8.08
C ASP A 289 5.09 11.39 8.49
N ARG A 290 4.13 11.50 9.42
CA ARG A 290 3.81 12.72 10.16
C ARG A 290 5.10 13.31 10.77
N PHE A 291 5.08 14.61 11.03
CA PHE A 291 6.27 15.32 11.46
C PHE A 291 6.89 14.72 12.74
N LEU A 292 8.14 14.22 12.64
CA LEU A 292 8.90 13.54 13.70
C LEU A 292 8.23 12.30 14.30
N ARG A 293 7.38 11.59 13.51
CA ARG A 293 6.74 10.34 13.89
C ARG A 293 7.10 9.22 12.89
N GLY A 294 6.65 8.03 13.15
CA GLY A 294 6.85 6.85 12.31
C GLY A 294 5.62 5.94 12.36
N GLY A 295 5.70 4.79 11.71
CA GLY A 295 4.69 3.75 11.70
C GLY A 295 5.27 2.45 11.15
N ASP A 296 4.47 1.39 11.13
CA ASP A 296 4.92 0.02 10.79
C ASP A 296 5.52 -0.13 9.39
N HIS A 297 5.15 0.71 8.41
CA HIS A 297 5.77 0.74 7.09
C HIS A 297 7.28 1.01 7.15
N THR A 298 7.74 1.82 8.12
CA THR A 298 9.15 2.16 8.32
C THR A 298 10.02 0.91 8.54
N SER A 299 9.50 -0.09 9.27
CA SER A 299 10.19 -1.35 9.51
C SER A 299 10.53 -2.08 8.20
N PHE A 300 9.62 -2.05 7.23
CA PHE A 300 9.81 -2.66 5.92
C PHE A 300 10.74 -1.84 5.03
N VAL A 301 10.57 -0.51 4.99
CA VAL A 301 11.45 0.37 4.20
C VAL A 301 12.90 0.26 4.67
N ASN A 302 13.14 0.16 5.99
CA ASN A 302 14.47 -0.04 6.58
C ASN A 302 15.11 -1.39 6.17
N LYS A 303 14.33 -2.36 5.68
CA LYS A 303 14.83 -3.63 5.11
C LYS A 303 14.92 -3.63 3.59
N GLY A 304 14.60 -2.49 2.95
CA GLY A 304 14.66 -2.31 1.50
C GLY A 304 13.39 -2.77 0.77
N TYR A 305 12.30 -3.00 1.49
CA TYR A 305 10.98 -3.28 0.90
C TYR A 305 10.24 -1.99 0.54
N THR A 306 9.34 -2.09 -0.44
CA THR A 306 8.49 -0.99 -0.84
C THR A 306 7.28 -0.90 0.09
N ALA A 307 7.15 0.18 0.86
CA ALA A 307 6.04 0.35 1.78
C ALA A 307 5.53 1.80 1.80
N VAL A 308 4.24 1.97 2.06
CA VAL A 308 3.57 3.26 2.27
C VAL A 308 2.65 3.18 3.47
N ARG A 309 2.36 4.34 4.10
CA ARG A 309 1.33 4.47 5.12
C ARG A 309 0.12 5.20 4.56
N LEU A 310 -1.06 4.60 4.73
CA LEU A 310 -2.36 5.21 4.47
C LEU A 310 -2.96 5.66 5.80
N THR A 311 -3.49 6.89 5.85
CA THR A 311 -4.08 7.45 7.06
C THR A 311 -5.11 8.53 6.72
N GLU A 312 -6.02 8.81 7.64
CA GLU A 312 -7.04 9.86 7.49
C GLU A 312 -6.44 11.24 7.25
N MET A 313 -7.21 12.16 6.67
CA MET A 313 -6.72 13.48 6.30
C MET A 313 -6.49 14.38 7.51
N ASN A 314 -7.39 14.35 8.49
CA ASN A 314 -7.36 15.19 9.68
C ASN A 314 -7.36 14.30 10.93
N GLU A 315 -6.56 14.65 11.93
CA GLU A 315 -6.46 13.91 13.18
C GLU A 315 -7.12 14.67 14.32
N ASN A 316 -7.82 13.96 15.19
CA ASN A 316 -8.38 14.50 16.42
C ASN A 316 -7.63 13.96 17.64
N PHE A 317 -6.71 14.73 18.18
CA PHE A 317 -5.86 14.31 19.29
C PHE A 317 -6.58 14.18 20.64
N ASN A 318 -7.84 14.64 20.77
CA ASN A 318 -8.69 14.32 21.91
C ASN A 318 -9.17 12.88 21.88
N HIS A 319 -9.16 12.24 20.69
CA HIS A 319 -9.64 10.88 20.46
C HIS A 319 -8.49 9.90 20.14
N GLN A 320 -7.24 10.30 20.34
CA GLN A 320 -6.06 9.45 20.06
C GLN A 320 -5.16 9.38 21.29
N HIS A 321 -4.77 8.19 21.74
CA HIS A 321 -3.89 7.95 22.90
C HIS A 321 -4.38 8.58 24.22
N GLN A 322 -5.68 8.71 24.43
CA GLN A 322 -6.26 9.39 25.59
C GLN A 322 -6.89 8.40 26.58
N ASP A 323 -6.75 8.70 27.87
CA ASP A 323 -7.57 8.08 28.89
C ASP A 323 -9.04 8.46 28.68
N LEU A 324 -9.95 7.51 28.93
CA LEU A 324 -11.38 7.79 28.87
C LEU A 324 -11.77 8.78 29.97
N ARG A 325 -12.21 9.96 29.60
CA ARG A 325 -12.67 11.00 30.54
C ARG A 325 -13.51 12.07 29.87
N THR A 326 -14.23 12.82 30.64
CA THR A 326 -14.83 14.09 30.24
C THR A 326 -14.18 15.20 31.04
N ASP A 327 -13.60 16.18 30.39
CA ASP A 327 -13.03 17.38 31.03
C ASP A 327 -13.57 18.63 30.35
N LYS A 328 -14.13 19.54 31.16
CA LYS A 328 -14.73 20.80 30.69
C LYS A 328 -15.71 20.64 29.53
N GLY A 329 -16.47 19.55 29.51
CA GLY A 329 -17.45 19.25 28.48
C GLY A 329 -16.89 18.60 27.22
N VAL A 330 -15.57 18.39 27.13
CA VAL A 330 -14.91 17.65 26.06
C VAL A 330 -14.79 16.18 26.45
N VAL A 331 -15.23 15.27 25.56
CA VAL A 331 -15.05 13.83 25.74
C VAL A 331 -13.73 13.42 25.13
N TYR A 332 -12.92 12.70 25.91
CA TYR A 332 -11.63 12.17 25.50
C TYR A 332 -11.68 10.64 25.42
N GLY A 333 -10.89 10.08 24.53
CA GLY A 333 -10.77 8.64 24.33
C GLY A 333 -11.09 8.22 22.91
N ASP A 334 -10.55 7.11 22.49
CA ASP A 334 -10.69 6.57 21.15
C ASP A 334 -11.89 5.61 21.07
N LEU A 335 -13.07 6.16 20.78
CA LEU A 335 -14.36 5.48 20.84
C LEU A 335 -15.03 5.39 19.45
N PRO A 336 -15.86 4.34 19.22
CA PRO A 336 -16.51 4.13 17.91
C PRO A 336 -17.47 5.26 17.48
N GLU A 337 -18.04 6.01 18.44
CA GLU A 337 -18.94 7.14 18.15
C GLU A 337 -18.26 8.32 17.46
N PHE A 338 -16.92 8.41 17.49
CA PHE A 338 -16.14 9.44 16.82
C PHE A 338 -15.71 9.06 15.41
N MET A 339 -16.10 7.88 14.93
CA MET A 339 -15.71 7.37 13.61
C MET A 339 -16.75 7.65 12.54
N ASP A 340 -16.31 7.95 11.34
CA ASP A 340 -17.08 7.98 10.10
C ASP A 340 -16.84 6.64 9.35
N PHE A 341 -17.79 5.72 9.49
CA PHE A 341 -17.67 4.39 8.89
C PHE A 341 -17.81 4.39 7.36
N GLU A 342 -18.43 5.40 6.77
CA GLU A 342 -18.45 5.55 5.32
C GLU A 342 -17.09 6.05 4.81
N TYR A 343 -16.42 6.92 5.55
CA TYR A 343 -15.06 7.31 5.25
C TYR A 343 -14.08 6.12 5.37
N LEU A 344 -14.18 5.34 6.45
CA LEU A 344 -13.40 4.12 6.63
C LEU A 344 -13.66 3.11 5.50
N ARG A 345 -14.92 2.98 5.04
CA ARG A 345 -15.27 2.14 3.89
C ARG A 345 -14.56 2.58 2.62
N LYS A 346 -14.55 3.88 2.32
CA LYS A 346 -13.82 4.43 1.16
C LYS A 346 -12.32 4.16 1.25
N ASN A 347 -11.72 4.40 2.40
CA ASN A 347 -10.29 4.18 2.64
C ASN A 347 -9.91 2.69 2.53
N THR A 348 -10.77 1.80 3.02
CA THR A 348 -10.63 0.34 2.86
C THR A 348 -10.75 -0.07 1.40
N ALA A 349 -11.68 0.52 0.65
CA ALA A 349 -11.88 0.24 -0.77
C ALA A 349 -10.67 0.64 -1.63
N VAL A 350 -9.94 1.71 -1.25
CA VAL A 350 -8.64 2.05 -1.88
C VAL A 350 -7.64 0.90 -1.69
N ASN A 351 -7.47 0.43 -0.45
CA ASN A 351 -6.57 -0.69 -0.16
C ASN A 351 -6.92 -1.93 -0.99
N LEU A 352 -8.20 -2.31 -1.00
CA LEU A 352 -8.70 -3.46 -1.73
C LEU A 352 -8.39 -3.34 -3.23
N SER A 353 -8.69 -2.19 -3.83
CA SER A 353 -8.48 -1.98 -5.27
C SER A 353 -7.00 -2.06 -5.65
N VAL A 354 -6.12 -1.51 -4.82
CA VAL A 354 -4.67 -1.54 -5.03
C VAL A 354 -4.10 -2.94 -4.88
N LEU A 355 -4.45 -3.66 -3.80
CA LEU A 355 -4.00 -5.05 -3.58
C LEU A 355 -4.42 -5.98 -4.71
N ALA A 356 -5.71 -5.94 -5.07
CA ALA A 356 -6.25 -6.79 -6.13
C ALA A 356 -5.60 -6.49 -7.49
N SER A 357 -5.38 -5.21 -7.80
CA SER A 357 -4.73 -4.79 -9.05
C SER A 357 -3.28 -5.27 -9.11
N LEU A 358 -2.49 -5.06 -8.06
CA LEU A 358 -1.08 -5.47 -7.99
C LEU A 358 -0.95 -7.00 -8.04
N ALA A 359 -1.78 -7.72 -7.28
CA ALA A 359 -1.73 -9.18 -7.22
C ALA A 359 -2.20 -9.86 -8.52
N SER A 360 -2.96 -9.14 -9.39
CA SER A 360 -3.42 -9.60 -10.70
C SER A 360 -2.51 -9.17 -11.85
N ALA A 361 -1.62 -8.21 -11.64
CA ALA A 361 -0.74 -7.67 -12.67
C ALA A 361 0.44 -8.61 -12.96
N PRO A 362 1.05 -8.57 -14.16
CA PRO A 362 2.38 -9.14 -14.38
C PRO A 362 3.41 -8.49 -13.45
N SER A 363 4.57 -9.11 -13.27
CA SER A 363 5.68 -8.44 -12.58
C SER A 363 6.18 -7.24 -13.39
N VAL A 364 6.98 -6.39 -12.76
CA VAL A 364 7.49 -5.19 -13.42
C VAL A 364 8.36 -5.53 -14.65
N PRO A 365 8.39 -4.66 -15.68
CA PRO A 365 9.32 -4.77 -16.80
C PRO A 365 10.76 -4.78 -16.31
N GLN A 366 11.63 -5.56 -16.97
CA GLN A 366 13.02 -5.70 -16.59
C GLN A 366 13.91 -4.80 -17.44
N ASP A 367 15.05 -4.36 -16.89
CA ASP A 367 16.09 -3.59 -17.61
C ASP A 367 15.53 -2.39 -18.40
N VAL A 368 14.65 -1.62 -17.81
CA VAL A 368 14.08 -0.42 -18.46
C VAL A 368 15.19 0.60 -18.67
N LYS A 369 15.43 0.97 -19.95
CA LYS A 369 16.52 1.83 -20.40
C LYS A 369 16.02 3.01 -21.20
N VAL A 370 16.69 4.14 -21.06
CA VAL A 370 16.57 5.31 -21.95
C VAL A 370 17.85 5.48 -22.76
N GLU A 371 17.70 5.65 -24.09
CA GLU A 371 18.84 5.91 -24.98
C GLU A 371 19.38 7.33 -24.73
N THR A 372 20.70 7.42 -24.49
CA THR A 372 21.38 8.67 -24.14
C THR A 372 22.59 9.01 -25.02
N ARG A 373 22.98 8.12 -25.96
CA ARG A 373 24.14 8.33 -26.84
C ARG A 373 23.92 9.43 -27.86
N ASN A 374 22.68 9.55 -28.34
CA ASN A 374 22.31 10.53 -29.32
C ASN A 374 21.56 11.70 -28.68
N LEU A 375 21.99 12.92 -29.02
CA LEU A 375 21.28 14.14 -28.62
C LEU A 375 20.07 14.33 -29.53
N THR A 376 18.88 14.04 -29.04
CA THR A 376 17.62 14.17 -29.78
C THR A 376 16.55 14.79 -28.90
N ASN A 377 15.58 15.47 -29.51
CA ASN A 377 14.38 15.98 -28.85
C ASN A 377 13.29 14.93 -28.69
N SER A 378 13.53 13.68 -29.10
CA SER A 378 12.70 12.53 -28.85
C SER A 378 13.36 11.61 -27.86
N THR A 379 12.56 10.82 -27.12
CA THR A 379 13.07 9.83 -26.15
C THR A 379 12.78 8.43 -26.66
N GLN A 380 13.84 7.61 -26.74
CA GLN A 380 13.75 6.19 -27.05
C GLN A 380 13.90 5.40 -25.74
N LEU A 381 12.95 4.51 -25.50
CA LEU A 381 12.91 3.61 -24.34
C LEU A 381 12.89 2.17 -24.81
N ALA A 382 13.57 1.29 -24.07
CA ALA A 382 13.56 -0.15 -24.29
C ALA A 382 13.60 -0.90 -22.95
N TRP A 383 13.02 -2.09 -22.93
CA TRP A 383 12.97 -2.93 -21.72
C TRP A 383 12.90 -4.41 -22.09
N LYS A 384 13.02 -5.28 -21.09
CA LYS A 384 12.76 -6.70 -21.23
C LYS A 384 11.39 -7.06 -20.64
N VAL A 385 10.85 -8.18 -21.09
CA VAL A 385 9.60 -8.74 -20.57
C VAL A 385 9.65 -8.96 -19.05
N PRO A 386 8.51 -8.93 -18.35
CA PRO A 386 8.41 -9.32 -16.95
C PRO A 386 8.95 -10.72 -16.68
N LYS A 387 9.43 -10.98 -15.45
CA LYS A 387 9.84 -12.33 -15.03
C LYS A 387 8.65 -13.28 -14.87
N VAL A 388 7.53 -12.74 -14.40
CA VAL A 388 6.32 -13.50 -14.07
C VAL A 388 5.10 -12.83 -14.70
N GLY A 389 4.17 -13.63 -15.17
CA GLY A 389 2.97 -13.18 -15.87
C GLY A 389 3.24 -12.76 -17.31
N LYS A 390 2.27 -13.01 -18.18
CA LYS A 390 2.34 -12.61 -19.59
C LYS A 390 1.64 -11.27 -19.77
N PRO A 391 2.34 -10.19 -20.15
CA PRO A 391 1.70 -8.90 -20.40
C PRO A 391 0.98 -8.92 -21.76
N LYS A 392 -0.14 -8.20 -21.84
CA LYS A 392 -0.77 -7.77 -23.09
C LYS A 392 0.09 -6.75 -23.82
N GLY A 393 0.80 -5.93 -23.07
CA GLY A 393 1.64 -4.86 -23.52
C GLY A 393 2.13 -4.02 -22.36
N TYR A 394 2.49 -2.78 -22.65
CA TYR A 394 3.08 -1.88 -21.68
C TYR A 394 2.45 -0.50 -21.76
N TYR A 395 2.31 0.16 -20.61
CA TYR A 395 2.10 1.59 -20.56
C TYR A 395 3.42 2.31 -20.34
N VAL A 396 3.72 3.25 -21.22
CA VAL A 396 4.80 4.22 -21.03
C VAL A 396 4.17 5.49 -20.47
N LEU A 397 4.62 5.86 -19.27
CA LEU A 397 4.14 7.01 -18.54
C LEU A 397 5.06 8.19 -18.75
N LEU A 398 4.48 9.39 -18.75
CA LEU A 398 5.19 10.65 -18.86
C LEU A 398 4.63 11.65 -17.87
N ARG A 399 5.53 12.42 -17.24
CA ARG A 399 5.19 13.59 -16.43
C ARG A 399 6.22 14.71 -16.62
N GLU A 400 5.78 15.93 -16.43
CA GLU A 400 6.67 17.07 -16.25
C GLU A 400 7.54 16.89 -15.01
N THR A 401 8.74 17.46 -15.00
CA THR A 401 9.69 17.34 -13.88
C THR A 401 9.15 17.90 -12.56
N THR A 402 8.23 18.87 -12.64
CA THR A 402 7.58 19.50 -11.47
C THR A 402 6.28 18.81 -11.04
N SER A 403 5.74 17.88 -11.83
CA SER A 403 4.50 17.18 -11.50
C SER A 403 4.73 16.04 -10.51
N ALA A 404 3.88 15.95 -9.50
CA ALA A 404 3.90 14.82 -8.56
C ALA A 404 3.28 13.53 -9.14
N VAL A 405 2.48 13.64 -10.21
CA VAL A 405 1.71 12.53 -10.78
C VAL A 405 2.06 12.29 -12.24
N TRP A 406 1.88 11.07 -12.71
CA TRP A 406 1.98 10.74 -14.11
C TRP A 406 0.81 11.36 -14.88
N GLN A 407 1.12 12.13 -15.94
CA GLN A 407 0.14 12.95 -16.64
C GLN A 407 -0.34 12.32 -17.95
N LYS A 408 0.50 11.48 -18.58
CA LYS A 408 0.15 10.79 -19.82
C LYS A 408 0.54 9.33 -19.76
N LYS A 409 -0.23 8.48 -20.45
CA LYS A 409 0.05 7.06 -20.69
C LYS A 409 -0.06 6.74 -22.17
N PHE A 410 0.93 6.04 -22.70
CA PHE A 410 0.98 5.56 -24.07
C PHE A 410 1.07 4.04 -24.04
N PHE A 411 0.16 3.37 -24.73
CA PHE A 411 0.18 1.91 -24.82
C PHE A 411 1.07 1.46 -25.99
N THR A 412 1.85 0.40 -25.78
CA THR A 412 2.55 -0.34 -26.82
C THR A 412 2.57 -1.84 -26.50
N PRO A 413 2.34 -2.73 -27.49
CA PRO A 413 2.56 -4.16 -27.29
C PRO A 413 4.05 -4.54 -27.34
N GLU A 414 4.91 -3.64 -27.86
CA GLU A 414 6.34 -3.87 -28.04
C GLU A 414 7.14 -3.61 -26.77
N THR A 415 8.38 -4.08 -26.73
CA THR A 415 9.34 -3.85 -25.63
C THR A 415 10.21 -2.60 -25.85
N SER A 416 9.80 -1.72 -26.74
CA SER A 416 10.45 -0.42 -27.02
C SER A 416 9.46 0.58 -27.58
N ILE A 417 9.78 1.87 -27.45
CA ILE A 417 8.99 2.96 -28.02
C ILE A 417 9.88 4.18 -28.24
N SER A 418 9.54 4.99 -29.26
CA SER A 418 10.08 6.33 -29.42
C SER A 418 8.95 7.35 -29.26
N LEU A 419 9.12 8.34 -28.39
CA LEU A 419 8.14 9.37 -28.11
C LEU A 419 8.68 10.77 -28.46
N PRO A 420 7.87 11.67 -29.03
CA PRO A 420 8.28 13.02 -29.42
C PRO A 420 8.32 13.98 -28.22
N TYR A 421 8.93 13.54 -27.13
CA TYR A 421 9.11 14.27 -25.87
C TYR A 421 10.55 14.14 -25.42
N SER A 422 11.22 15.24 -25.07
CA SER A 422 12.61 15.23 -24.65
C SER A 422 12.75 14.68 -23.22
N LYS A 423 13.70 13.76 -23.02
CA LYS A 423 14.11 13.27 -21.69
C LYS A 423 14.69 14.37 -20.79
N ASP A 424 15.03 15.52 -21.34
CA ASP A 424 15.53 16.66 -20.58
C ASP A 424 14.39 17.43 -19.87
N ASN A 425 13.16 17.33 -20.42
CA ASN A 425 12.00 18.09 -19.95
C ASN A 425 10.98 17.23 -19.19
N TYR A 426 11.06 15.88 -19.34
CA TYR A 426 10.06 14.96 -18.81
C TYR A 426 10.70 13.75 -18.13
N PHE A 427 10.04 13.27 -17.09
CA PHE A 427 10.29 11.94 -16.56
C PHE A 427 9.44 10.90 -17.26
N PHE A 428 10.00 9.70 -17.38
CA PHE A 428 9.35 8.54 -17.97
C PHE A 428 9.34 7.36 -16.99
N ALA A 429 8.36 6.47 -17.16
CA ALA A 429 8.35 5.16 -16.52
C ALA A 429 7.61 4.16 -17.40
N VAL A 430 7.79 2.87 -17.11
CA VAL A 430 7.13 1.77 -17.84
C VAL A 430 6.43 0.85 -16.85
N GLN A 431 5.19 0.46 -17.18
CA GLN A 431 4.40 -0.55 -16.48
C GLN A 431 4.07 -1.70 -17.44
N ALA A 432 4.11 -2.93 -16.97
CA ALA A 432 3.51 -4.06 -17.69
C ALA A 432 2.00 -4.11 -17.41
N VAL A 433 1.22 -4.53 -18.40
CA VAL A 433 -0.25 -4.54 -18.32
C VAL A 433 -0.77 -5.94 -18.68
N SER A 434 -1.63 -6.51 -17.83
CA SER A 434 -2.31 -7.78 -18.10
C SER A 434 -3.41 -7.65 -19.16
N GLU A 435 -3.95 -8.77 -19.64
CA GLU A 435 -5.11 -8.78 -20.56
C GLU A 435 -6.32 -8.05 -19.99
N ASN A 436 -6.54 -8.14 -18.67
CA ASN A 436 -7.65 -7.46 -17.98
C ASN A 436 -7.34 -6.02 -17.58
N GLY A 437 -6.18 -5.49 -17.99
CA GLY A 437 -5.82 -4.08 -17.76
C GLY A 437 -5.19 -3.78 -16.40
N PHE A 438 -4.80 -4.80 -15.61
CA PHE A 438 -4.08 -4.59 -14.37
C PHE A 438 -2.61 -4.25 -14.63
N GLU A 439 -2.17 -3.14 -14.07
CA GLU A 439 -0.83 -2.61 -14.26
C GLU A 439 0.12 -3.03 -13.11
N SER A 440 1.37 -3.34 -13.48
CA SER A 440 2.45 -3.46 -12.49
C SER A 440 2.83 -2.11 -11.87
N LEU A 441 3.66 -2.10 -10.83
CA LEU A 441 4.32 -0.87 -10.40
C LEU A 441 5.15 -0.28 -11.56
N MET A 442 5.34 1.04 -11.51
CA MET A 442 6.12 1.79 -12.49
C MET A 442 7.61 1.55 -12.29
N VAL A 443 8.35 1.43 -13.38
CA VAL A 443 9.82 1.35 -13.39
C VAL A 443 10.37 2.55 -14.14
N VAL A 444 11.13 3.39 -13.46
CA VAL A 444 11.84 4.53 -14.06
C VAL A 444 13.04 4.03 -14.84
N PRO A 445 13.28 4.50 -16.07
CA PRO A 445 14.39 4.04 -16.89
C PRO A 445 15.74 4.51 -16.35
N THR A 446 16.76 3.67 -16.53
CA THR A 446 18.15 4.04 -16.33
C THR A 446 18.85 4.28 -17.67
N PRO A 447 19.91 5.13 -17.74
CA PRO A 447 20.63 5.35 -18.99
C PRO A 447 21.13 4.05 -19.62
N ALA A 448 20.92 3.89 -20.94
CA ALA A 448 21.57 2.86 -21.72
C ALA A 448 23.09 3.19 -21.81
N ARG A 449 23.92 2.23 -21.49
CA ARG A 449 25.40 2.35 -21.56
C ARG A 449 25.94 1.76 -22.84
#